data_524bc47d56e70a9d998b1b067f27405c
#
_entry.id   524bc47d56e70a9d998b1b067f27405c
#
_cell.length_a   1.000
_cell.length_b   1.000
_cell.length_c   1.000
_cell.angle_alpha   90.00
_cell.angle_beta   90.00
_cell.angle_gamma   90.00
#
_symmetry.space_group_name_H-M   'P 1'
#
loop_
_entity.id
_entity.type
_entity.pdbx_description
1 polymer ?
#
loop_
_entity_poly.entity_id
_entity_poly.type
_entity_poly.pdbx_seq_one_letter_code
_entity_poly.pdbx_strand_id
1 'polypeptide(L)'
;LEEEAAAEEDAEALPAEKPVSPTPAAGETETSFVQPEQTVLPGADGPVPLEYVGEAFHTYIIAQRGDELCLIDKHAAHERQLYEKLAAGYGQVPSQLLLSPLVISLSAEEKQAVMENLALLEHAGIETGDFGGNTILLRAVPCDVEQDDLEDMMVEIAAKLARGSRDALSERTEWVLHSIACRAAVKAGDRASPQELMALAEKILSGEVPPFCPHGRPCVLKLTRKELEKQ
;
A
#
# COMPACT_ATOMS: atom_id res chain seq x y z
N LEU A 1 29.31 35.82 -45.76
CA LEU A 1 30.75 35.69 -45.43
C LEU A 1 30.83 34.59 -44.37
N GLU A 2 31.00 33.34 -44.78
CA GLU A 2 32.31 32.64 -44.84
C GLU A 2 32.68 32.16 -43.45
N GLU A 3 33.07 30.97 -43.12
CA GLU A 3 33.60 29.78 -43.85
C GLU A 3 33.63 28.68 -42.80
N GLU A 4 33.13 27.49 -43.04
CA GLU A 4 33.86 26.28 -43.44
C GLU A 4 34.99 25.83 -42.50
N ALA A 5 34.93 24.60 -42.04
CA ALA A 5 35.78 23.42 -42.30
C ALA A 5 35.57 22.41 -41.15
N ALA A 6 35.04 21.21 -41.25
CA ALA A 6 35.47 19.99 -41.94
C ALA A 6 36.84 19.42 -41.45
N ALA A 7 36.81 18.20 -40.90
CA ALA A 7 37.73 17.05 -40.99
C ALA A 7 37.27 15.99 -39.98
N GLU A 8 36.67 14.89 -40.30
CA GLU A 8 37.13 13.65 -41.00
C GLU A 8 38.24 12.91 -40.25
N GLU A 9 37.94 11.60 -40.14
CA GLU A 9 38.78 10.38 -40.08
C GLU A 9 39.34 10.02 -38.70
N ASP A 10 39.26 8.81 -38.21
CA ASP A 10 39.65 7.57 -38.84
C ASP A 10 38.99 6.35 -38.18
N ALA A 11 38.67 5.39 -39.02
CA ALA A 11 38.22 4.05 -38.69
C ALA A 11 39.42 3.10 -38.58
N GLU A 12 39.42 2.20 -37.58
CA GLU A 12 40.23 1.00 -37.69
C GLU A 12 39.50 -0.23 -37.19
N ALA A 13 39.36 -1.18 -38.09
CA ALA A 13 38.64 -2.44 -37.99
C ALA A 13 39.60 -3.61 -37.73
N LEU A 14 39.14 -4.52 -36.85
CA LEU A 14 39.31 -5.98 -36.85
C LEU A 14 40.73 -6.62 -36.96
N PRO A 15 40.96 -7.81 -36.34
CA PRO A 15 40.44 -9.03 -36.92
C PRO A 15 39.92 -10.11 -35.94
N ALA A 16 39.07 -10.92 -36.52
CA ALA A 16 38.57 -12.20 -36.03
C ALA A 16 39.61 -13.30 -36.16
N GLU A 17 39.69 -14.21 -35.21
CA GLU A 17 40.19 -15.57 -35.44
C GLU A 17 39.30 -16.63 -34.82
N LYS A 18 38.81 -17.52 -35.65
CA LYS A 18 38.32 -18.90 -35.41
C LYS A 18 39.37 -19.86 -35.98
N PRO A 19 39.21 -21.17 -35.86
CA PRO A 19 38.87 -22.11 -34.78
C PRO A 19 39.90 -23.25 -34.68
N VAL A 20 39.86 -24.10 -33.68
CA VAL A 20 40.33 -25.53 -33.85
C VAL A 20 39.62 -26.41 -32.82
N SER A 21 38.86 -27.35 -33.34
CA SER A 21 38.56 -28.63 -32.65
C SER A 21 39.69 -29.61 -32.86
N PRO A 22 39.89 -30.58 -31.95
CA PRO A 22 39.76 -31.97 -32.32
C PRO A 22 39.05 -32.85 -31.32
N THR A 23 38.25 -33.79 -31.83
CA THR A 23 37.80 -35.05 -31.26
C THR A 23 38.73 -36.15 -31.80
N PRO A 24 38.77 -37.44 -31.34
CA PRO A 24 38.22 -38.12 -30.16
C PRO A 24 39.22 -39.08 -29.46
N ALA A 25 38.86 -39.61 -28.27
CA ALA A 25 39.18 -41.01 -27.92
C ALA A 25 38.45 -41.47 -26.63
N ALA A 26 37.62 -42.47 -26.82
CA ALA A 26 37.48 -43.73 -26.07
C ALA A 26 37.36 -43.70 -24.54
N GLY A 27 36.15 -43.99 -24.08
CA GLY A 27 35.81 -45.12 -23.21
C GLY A 27 36.30 -45.09 -21.78
N GLU A 28 35.36 -44.72 -20.88
CA GLU A 28 35.30 -45.37 -19.56
C GLU A 28 33.85 -45.34 -19.06
N THR A 29 33.37 -46.51 -18.69
CA THR A 29 32.09 -46.82 -18.07
C THR A 29 32.08 -46.19 -16.68
N GLU A 30 31.40 -45.05 -16.52
CA GLU A 30 31.03 -44.58 -15.19
C GLU A 30 29.71 -45.19 -14.76
N THR A 31 29.81 -46.02 -13.76
CA THR A 31 28.73 -46.53 -12.93
C THR A 31 27.97 -45.33 -12.32
N SER A 32 26.76 -45.12 -12.78
CA SER A 32 25.80 -44.19 -12.21
C SER A 32 25.54 -44.58 -10.76
N PHE A 33 26.15 -43.88 -9.83
CA PHE A 33 25.70 -43.88 -8.46
C PHE A 33 24.40 -43.10 -8.41
N VAL A 34 23.28 -43.83 -8.36
CA VAL A 34 21.99 -43.29 -7.95
C VAL A 34 22.17 -42.81 -6.51
N GLN A 35 22.25 -41.51 -6.32
CA GLN A 35 22.09 -40.91 -5.00
C GLN A 35 20.69 -41.27 -4.52
N PRO A 36 20.54 -41.80 -3.30
CA PRO A 36 19.21 -42.01 -2.75
C PRO A 36 18.55 -40.64 -2.62
N GLU A 37 17.37 -40.49 -3.23
CA GLU A 37 16.48 -39.37 -2.94
C GLU A 37 16.37 -39.27 -1.41
N GLN A 38 16.95 -38.19 -0.87
CA GLN A 38 16.69 -37.81 0.52
C GLN A 38 15.21 -37.45 0.57
N THR A 39 14.40 -38.39 1.03
CA THR A 39 13.04 -38.12 1.48
C THR A 39 13.19 -37.09 2.60
N VAL A 40 12.99 -35.81 2.29
CA VAL A 40 12.88 -34.76 3.28
C VAL A 40 11.64 -35.10 4.08
N LEU A 41 11.87 -35.57 5.30
CA LEU A 41 10.81 -35.74 6.28
C LEU A 41 10.14 -34.34 6.43
N PRO A 42 8.81 -34.28 6.37
CA PRO A 42 8.11 -33.03 6.70
C PRO A 42 8.23 -32.80 8.21
N GLY A 43 9.22 -32.07 8.58
CA GLY A 43 9.49 -31.76 9.96
C GLY A 43 10.52 -30.66 10.02
N ALA A 44 10.02 -29.51 10.33
CA ALA A 44 10.68 -28.43 10.99
C ALA A 44 10.88 -27.14 10.20
N ASP A 45 10.44 -26.10 10.81
CA ASP A 45 10.99 -24.74 10.83
C ASP A 45 10.84 -23.84 9.61
N GLY A 46 9.89 -24.11 8.75
CA GLY A 46 9.34 -23.08 7.87
C GLY A 46 8.17 -22.35 8.58
N PRO A 47 7.94 -21.07 8.32
CA PRO A 47 6.74 -20.40 8.83
C PRO A 47 5.50 -21.17 8.39
N VAL A 48 4.66 -21.54 9.36
CA VAL A 48 3.39 -22.25 9.07
C VAL A 48 2.59 -21.39 8.11
N PRO A 49 2.18 -21.93 6.93
CA PRO A 49 1.45 -21.16 5.93
C PRO A 49 0.12 -20.69 6.50
N LEU A 50 -0.31 -19.51 6.06
CA LEU A 50 -1.62 -18.98 6.35
C LEU A 50 -2.62 -19.54 5.33
N GLU A 51 -3.72 -20.11 5.80
CA GLU A 51 -4.77 -20.69 4.98
C GLU A 51 -6.03 -19.81 5.06
N TYR A 52 -6.62 -19.50 3.91
CA TYR A 52 -7.91 -18.80 3.84
C TYR A 52 -9.05 -19.77 4.12
N VAL A 53 -9.80 -19.50 5.17
CA VAL A 53 -10.99 -20.29 5.53
C VAL A 53 -12.25 -19.71 4.91
N GLY A 54 -12.37 -18.39 4.90
CA GLY A 54 -13.54 -17.69 4.38
C GLY A 54 -13.67 -16.27 4.89
N GLU A 55 -14.83 -15.70 4.66
CA GLU A 55 -15.23 -14.38 5.15
C GLU A 55 -16.55 -14.47 5.91
N ALA A 56 -16.64 -13.81 7.07
CA ALA A 56 -17.86 -13.71 7.84
C ALA A 56 -18.44 -12.29 7.74
N PHE A 57 -19.76 -12.21 7.48
CA PHE A 57 -20.53 -10.95 7.43
C PHE A 57 -19.99 -9.91 6.44
N HIS A 58 -19.21 -10.32 5.44
CA HIS A 58 -18.46 -9.42 4.55
C HIS A 58 -17.63 -8.36 5.31
N THR A 59 -17.22 -8.68 6.53
CA THR A 59 -16.49 -7.79 7.43
C THR A 59 -15.23 -8.43 7.98
N TYR A 60 -15.28 -9.73 8.29
CA TYR A 60 -14.17 -10.41 8.95
C TYR A 60 -13.55 -11.46 8.03
N ILE A 61 -12.25 -11.35 7.81
CA ILE A 61 -11.45 -12.39 7.18
C ILE A 61 -11.24 -13.50 8.20
N ILE A 62 -11.51 -14.75 7.81
CA ILE A 62 -11.23 -15.94 8.61
C ILE A 62 -10.05 -16.66 7.97
N ALA A 63 -8.95 -16.74 8.69
CA ALA A 63 -7.75 -17.42 8.25
C ALA A 63 -7.22 -18.35 9.35
N GLN A 64 -6.54 -19.42 8.98
CA GLN A 64 -5.95 -20.38 9.90
C GLN A 64 -4.43 -20.42 9.72
N ARG A 65 -3.71 -20.49 10.83
CA ARG A 65 -2.26 -20.73 10.85
C ARG A 65 -1.94 -21.81 11.88
N GLY A 66 -1.73 -23.03 11.41
CA GLY A 66 -1.56 -24.20 12.28
C GLY A 66 -2.77 -24.43 13.17
N ASP A 67 -2.60 -24.36 14.49
CA ASP A 67 -3.67 -24.53 15.50
C ASP A 67 -4.34 -23.22 15.91
N GLU A 68 -4.03 -22.12 15.26
CA GLU A 68 -4.65 -20.81 15.52
C GLU A 68 -5.64 -20.43 14.42
N LEU A 69 -6.86 -20.04 14.83
CA LEU A 69 -7.84 -19.38 13.98
C LEU A 69 -7.73 -17.88 14.19
N CYS A 70 -7.58 -17.14 13.10
CA CYS A 70 -7.47 -15.68 13.10
C CYS A 70 -8.73 -15.06 12.48
N LEU A 71 -9.42 -14.20 13.23
CA LEU A 71 -10.48 -13.34 12.71
C LEU A 71 -9.93 -11.93 12.59
N ILE A 72 -9.95 -11.38 11.39
CA ILE A 72 -9.34 -10.07 11.10
C ILE A 72 -10.43 -9.15 10.59
N ASP A 73 -10.63 -8.02 11.25
CA ASP A 73 -11.50 -6.96 10.78
C ASP A 73 -10.91 -6.36 9.51
N LYS A 74 -11.54 -6.65 8.37
CA LYS A 74 -11.09 -6.25 7.02
C LYS A 74 -10.97 -4.73 6.89
N HIS A 75 -11.96 -3.99 7.38
CA HIS A 75 -11.99 -2.54 7.31
C HIS A 75 -10.86 -1.92 8.15
N ALA A 76 -10.79 -2.30 9.43
CA ALA A 76 -9.77 -1.80 10.35
C ALA A 76 -8.34 -2.14 9.91
N ALA A 77 -8.14 -3.34 9.37
CA ALA A 77 -6.85 -3.78 8.82
C ALA A 77 -6.45 -2.98 7.57
N HIS A 78 -7.39 -2.75 6.64
CA HIS A 78 -7.12 -2.00 5.42
C HIS A 78 -6.91 -0.51 5.71
N GLU A 79 -7.69 0.10 6.60
CA GLU A 79 -7.48 1.47 7.08
C GLU A 79 -6.06 1.65 7.64
N ARG A 80 -5.61 0.70 8.47
CA ARG A 80 -4.25 0.74 9.02
C ARG A 80 -3.19 0.59 7.94
N GLN A 81 -3.35 -0.32 7.00
CA GLN A 81 -2.42 -0.49 5.88
C GLN A 81 -2.31 0.79 5.04
N LEU A 82 -3.44 1.43 4.73
CA LEU A 82 -3.45 2.68 3.96
C LEU A 82 -2.79 3.82 4.74
N TYR A 83 -3.07 3.93 6.03
CA TYR A 83 -2.43 4.92 6.88
C TYR A 83 -0.90 4.77 6.88
N GLU A 84 -0.37 3.55 7.07
CA GLU A 84 1.08 3.30 7.04
C GLU A 84 1.68 3.64 5.65
N LYS A 85 0.98 3.28 4.57
CA LYS A 85 1.39 3.63 3.19
C LYS A 85 1.46 5.15 3.00
N LEU A 86 0.44 5.88 3.44
CA LEU A 86 0.38 7.33 3.34
C LEU A 86 1.45 8.01 4.20
N ALA A 87 1.63 7.53 5.43
CA ALA A 87 2.63 8.07 6.36
C ALA A 87 4.06 7.87 5.84
N ALA A 88 4.37 6.67 5.32
CA ALA A 88 5.66 6.38 4.70
C ALA A 88 5.91 7.19 3.41
N GLY A 89 4.86 7.48 2.65
CA GLY A 89 4.90 8.25 1.41
C GLY A 89 4.67 9.75 1.57
N TYR A 90 4.54 10.26 2.78
CA TYR A 90 4.24 11.69 3.01
C TYR A 90 5.23 12.61 2.31
N GLY A 91 4.73 13.58 1.54
CA GLY A 91 5.51 14.44 0.66
C GLY A 91 5.67 13.91 -0.78
N GLN A 92 5.32 12.64 -1.04
CA GLN A 92 5.35 11.99 -2.36
C GLN A 92 4.15 11.05 -2.54
N VAL A 93 3.03 11.35 -1.88
CA VAL A 93 1.80 10.54 -2.01
C VAL A 93 1.32 10.57 -3.46
N PRO A 94 1.14 9.41 -4.12
CA PRO A 94 0.59 9.35 -5.46
C PRO A 94 -0.81 9.96 -5.51
N SER A 95 -1.00 10.96 -6.37
CA SER A 95 -2.28 11.64 -6.54
C SER A 95 -2.78 11.56 -7.97
N GLN A 96 -4.09 11.66 -8.14
CA GLN A 96 -4.76 11.71 -9.42
C GLN A 96 -5.49 13.05 -9.59
N LEU A 97 -5.38 13.62 -10.80
CA LEU A 97 -6.15 14.79 -11.18
C LEU A 97 -7.61 14.41 -11.38
N LEU A 98 -8.52 15.22 -10.85
CA LEU A 98 -9.94 15.07 -11.09
C LEU A 98 -10.28 15.52 -12.52
N LEU A 99 -11.02 14.72 -13.26
CA LEU A 99 -11.51 15.08 -14.60
C LEU A 99 -12.36 16.36 -14.56
N SER A 100 -13.14 16.51 -13.49
CA SER A 100 -13.89 17.73 -13.19
C SER A 100 -13.51 18.16 -11.78
N PRO A 101 -12.85 19.29 -11.60
CA PRO A 101 -12.54 19.82 -10.27
C PRO A 101 -13.81 20.02 -9.46
N LEU A 102 -13.75 19.68 -8.17
CA LEU A 102 -14.89 19.73 -7.27
C LEU A 102 -14.88 21.02 -6.45
N VAL A 103 -16.01 21.76 -6.48
CA VAL A 103 -16.20 22.95 -5.65
C VAL A 103 -16.86 22.55 -4.35
N ILE A 104 -16.19 22.82 -3.23
CA ILE A 104 -16.66 22.47 -1.89
C ILE A 104 -16.94 23.72 -1.08
N SER A 105 -18.11 23.79 -0.47
CA SER A 105 -18.53 24.89 0.41
C SER A 105 -18.15 24.59 1.85
N LEU A 106 -17.48 25.53 2.50
CA LEU A 106 -16.98 25.42 3.86
C LEU A 106 -17.49 26.62 4.70
N SER A 107 -17.36 26.55 6.01
CA SER A 107 -17.44 27.77 6.83
C SER A 107 -16.23 28.68 6.60
N ALA A 108 -16.30 29.93 7.01
CA ALA A 108 -15.18 30.86 6.89
C ALA A 108 -13.94 30.38 7.66
N GLU A 109 -14.16 29.79 8.85
CA GLU A 109 -13.10 29.25 9.70
C GLU A 109 -12.44 28.00 9.07
N GLU A 110 -13.23 27.10 8.54
CA GLU A 110 -12.75 25.88 7.86
C GLU A 110 -11.96 26.22 6.59
N LYS A 111 -12.48 27.15 5.78
CA LYS A 111 -11.76 27.62 4.60
C LYS A 111 -10.43 28.24 4.98
N GLN A 112 -10.38 29.11 5.97
CA GLN A 112 -9.14 29.71 6.45
C GLN A 112 -8.15 28.62 6.89
N ALA A 113 -8.60 27.64 7.66
CA ALA A 113 -7.75 26.54 8.11
C ALA A 113 -7.19 25.71 6.95
N VAL A 114 -7.98 25.44 5.90
CA VAL A 114 -7.50 24.79 4.67
C VAL A 114 -6.44 25.66 3.99
N MET A 115 -6.67 26.95 3.82
CA MET A 115 -5.72 27.85 3.16
C MET A 115 -4.39 28.00 3.93
N GLU A 116 -4.42 27.95 5.25
CA GLU A 116 -3.22 27.97 6.10
C GLU A 116 -2.43 26.66 6.06
N ASN A 117 -3.03 25.56 5.59
CA ASN A 117 -2.44 24.23 5.57
C ASN A 117 -2.27 23.64 4.16
N LEU A 118 -2.22 24.48 3.10
CA LEU A 118 -2.10 23.99 1.70
C LEU A 118 -0.88 23.10 1.49
N ALA A 119 0.29 23.45 2.03
CA ALA A 119 1.50 22.65 1.90
C ALA A 119 1.36 21.26 2.57
N LEU A 120 0.67 21.19 3.72
CA LEU A 120 0.38 19.93 4.39
C LEU A 120 -0.53 19.05 3.53
N LEU A 121 -1.57 19.63 2.93
CA LEU A 121 -2.51 18.92 2.06
C LEU A 121 -1.83 18.44 0.77
N GLU A 122 -0.99 19.27 0.15
CA GLU A 122 -0.21 18.92 -1.02
C GLU A 122 0.73 17.73 -0.74
N HIS A 123 1.43 17.75 0.41
CA HIS A 123 2.28 16.63 0.83
C HIS A 123 1.47 15.33 1.09
N ALA A 124 0.20 15.46 1.45
CA ALA A 124 -0.72 14.33 1.59
C ALA A 124 -1.39 13.91 0.27
N GLY A 125 -1.02 14.53 -0.87
CA GLY A 125 -1.56 14.22 -2.20
C GLY A 125 -2.87 14.92 -2.54
N ILE A 126 -3.25 15.97 -1.79
CA ILE A 126 -4.46 16.77 -2.02
C ILE A 126 -4.08 18.12 -2.61
N GLU A 127 -4.46 18.38 -3.87
CA GLU A 127 -4.31 19.70 -4.49
C GLU A 127 -5.63 20.47 -4.42
N THR A 128 -5.63 21.56 -3.65
CA THR A 128 -6.80 22.43 -3.49
C THR A 128 -6.39 23.90 -3.47
N GLY A 129 -7.36 24.78 -3.65
CA GLY A 129 -7.11 26.21 -3.64
C GLY A 129 -8.39 27.04 -3.46
N ASP A 130 -8.21 28.35 -3.33
CA ASP A 130 -9.32 29.31 -3.20
C ASP A 130 -10.16 29.36 -4.50
N PHE A 131 -11.49 29.32 -4.34
CA PHE A 131 -12.43 29.49 -5.46
C PHE A 131 -13.34 30.73 -5.26
N GLY A 132 -13.12 31.51 -4.21
CA GLY A 132 -13.90 32.69 -3.86
C GLY A 132 -14.96 32.40 -2.79
N GLY A 133 -15.47 33.47 -2.15
CA GLY A 133 -16.41 33.31 -1.04
C GLY A 133 -15.95 32.32 0.02
N ASN A 134 -16.81 31.43 0.43
CA ASN A 134 -16.52 30.37 1.38
C ASN A 134 -16.28 29.01 0.67
N THR A 135 -15.77 29.02 -0.57
CA THR A 135 -15.55 27.79 -1.33
C THR A 135 -14.07 27.55 -1.62
N ILE A 136 -13.74 26.26 -1.76
CA ILE A 136 -12.44 25.76 -2.24
C ILE A 136 -12.64 24.97 -3.53
N LEU A 137 -11.59 24.87 -4.35
CA LEU A 137 -11.57 24.07 -5.55
C LEU A 137 -10.59 22.90 -5.36
N LEU A 138 -11.11 21.68 -5.30
CA LEU A 138 -10.32 20.45 -5.22
C LEU A 138 -9.95 20.00 -6.64
N ARG A 139 -8.65 19.82 -6.94
CA ARG A 139 -8.12 19.49 -8.26
C ARG A 139 -7.51 18.11 -8.34
N ALA A 140 -6.82 17.69 -7.28
CA ALA A 140 -6.20 16.38 -7.20
C ALA A 140 -6.39 15.77 -5.82
N VAL A 141 -6.42 14.45 -5.76
CA VAL A 141 -6.63 13.65 -4.55
C VAL A 141 -5.73 12.42 -4.57
N PRO A 142 -5.43 11.80 -3.43
CA PRO A 142 -4.74 10.51 -3.40
C PRO A 142 -5.45 9.46 -4.25
N CYS A 143 -4.66 8.64 -4.97
CA CYS A 143 -5.21 7.65 -5.92
C CYS A 143 -6.12 6.59 -5.27
N ASP A 144 -6.00 6.38 -3.97
CA ASP A 144 -6.75 5.35 -3.25
C ASP A 144 -8.16 5.83 -2.81
N VAL A 145 -8.53 7.11 -3.02
CA VAL A 145 -9.83 7.68 -2.58
C VAL A 145 -10.83 7.67 -3.73
N GLU A 146 -12.04 7.17 -3.46
CA GLU A 146 -13.13 7.16 -4.42
C GLU A 146 -13.80 8.54 -4.57
N GLN A 147 -14.37 8.81 -5.75
CA GLN A 147 -14.93 10.11 -6.08
C GLN A 147 -16.11 10.50 -5.17
N ASP A 148 -16.93 9.55 -4.76
CA ASP A 148 -18.12 9.79 -3.96
C ASP A 148 -17.80 10.20 -2.50
N ASP A 149 -16.57 9.93 -2.05
CA ASP A 149 -16.13 10.26 -0.69
C ASP A 149 -15.37 11.59 -0.58
N LEU A 150 -15.07 12.26 -1.70
CA LEU A 150 -14.18 13.42 -1.73
C LEU A 150 -14.72 14.65 -0.98
N GLU A 151 -16.00 14.96 -1.15
CA GLU A 151 -16.61 16.10 -0.48
C GLU A 151 -16.63 15.91 1.04
N ASP A 152 -17.12 14.76 1.49
CA ASP A 152 -17.16 14.41 2.91
C ASP A 152 -15.77 14.35 3.54
N MET A 153 -14.77 13.81 2.82
CA MET A 153 -13.38 13.78 3.26
C MET A 153 -12.85 15.20 3.49
N MET A 154 -13.05 16.09 2.53
CA MET A 154 -12.53 17.46 2.62
C MET A 154 -13.23 18.28 3.70
N VAL A 155 -14.54 18.11 3.86
CA VAL A 155 -15.29 18.74 4.96
C VAL A 155 -14.78 18.25 6.32
N GLU A 156 -14.56 16.96 6.48
CA GLU A 156 -13.99 16.39 7.71
C GLU A 156 -12.59 16.92 8.00
N ILE A 157 -11.70 16.95 7.00
CA ILE A 157 -10.34 17.48 7.12
C ILE A 157 -10.39 18.96 7.50
N ALA A 158 -11.20 19.78 6.82
CA ALA A 158 -11.34 21.20 7.09
C ALA A 158 -11.81 21.46 8.52
N ALA A 159 -12.83 20.71 8.99
CA ALA A 159 -13.33 20.83 10.36
C ALA A 159 -12.29 20.42 11.41
N LYS A 160 -11.48 19.38 11.14
CA LYS A 160 -10.38 18.96 12.04
C LYS A 160 -9.27 20.03 12.09
N LEU A 161 -8.85 20.56 10.94
CA LEU A 161 -7.84 21.61 10.85
C LEU A 161 -8.28 22.90 11.56
N ALA A 162 -9.55 23.29 11.42
CA ALA A 162 -10.09 24.47 12.09
C ALA A 162 -10.06 24.32 13.63
N ARG A 163 -10.46 23.15 14.16
CA ARG A 163 -10.43 22.86 15.60
C ARG A 163 -9.00 22.76 16.14
N GLY A 164 -8.11 22.16 15.38
CA GLY A 164 -6.71 21.90 15.72
C GLY A 164 -5.75 22.95 15.23
N SER A 165 -6.17 24.20 15.01
CA SER A 165 -5.32 25.27 14.47
C SER A 165 -4.09 25.61 15.34
N ARG A 166 -4.10 25.24 16.62
CA ARG A 166 -3.01 25.44 17.59
C ARG A 166 -2.15 24.18 17.82
N ASP A 167 -2.54 23.05 17.22
CA ASP A 167 -1.84 21.79 17.44
C ASP A 167 -0.54 21.74 16.63
N ALA A 168 0.36 20.85 17.03
CA ALA A 168 1.62 20.66 16.32
C ALA A 168 1.38 20.22 14.87
N LEU A 169 2.30 20.55 13.97
CA LEU A 169 2.21 20.15 12.56
C LEU A 169 2.10 18.63 12.40
N SER A 170 2.82 17.87 13.22
CA SER A 170 2.76 16.41 13.25
C SER A 170 1.36 15.88 13.55
N GLU A 171 0.68 16.42 14.55
CA GLU A 171 -0.70 16.03 14.90
C GLU A 171 -1.68 16.35 13.78
N ARG A 172 -1.56 17.54 13.17
CA ARG A 172 -2.39 17.91 12.01
C ARG A 172 -2.15 17.00 10.82
N THR A 173 -0.89 16.62 10.58
CA THR A 173 -0.53 15.66 9.53
C THR A 173 -1.15 14.31 9.80
N GLU A 174 -1.04 13.78 11.01
CA GLU A 174 -1.65 12.50 11.40
C GLU A 174 -3.17 12.52 11.16
N TRP A 175 -3.86 13.58 11.51
CA TRP A 175 -5.30 13.69 11.30
C TRP A 175 -5.70 13.71 9.83
N VAL A 176 -4.94 14.41 8.98
CA VAL A 176 -5.20 14.44 7.53
C VAL A 176 -5.00 13.05 6.93
N LEU A 177 -3.85 12.42 7.20
CA LEU A 177 -3.56 11.07 6.70
C LEU A 177 -4.58 10.04 7.18
N HIS A 178 -5.04 10.17 8.43
CA HIS A 178 -6.07 9.34 9.01
C HIS A 178 -7.43 9.51 8.32
N SER A 179 -7.85 10.75 8.06
CA SER A 179 -9.11 11.03 7.34
C SER A 179 -9.06 10.46 5.92
N ILE A 180 -7.92 10.57 5.23
CA ILE A 180 -7.73 9.97 3.91
C ILE A 180 -7.83 8.45 4.00
N ALA A 181 -7.07 7.81 4.92
CA ALA A 181 -7.05 6.35 5.07
C ALA A 181 -8.43 5.78 5.39
N CYS A 182 -9.18 6.44 6.27
CA CYS A 182 -10.54 6.04 6.65
C CYS A 182 -11.52 6.07 5.46
N ARG A 183 -11.42 7.08 4.59
CA ARG A 183 -12.29 7.20 3.40
C ARG A 183 -11.87 6.28 2.26
N ALA A 184 -10.57 6.01 2.13
CA ALA A 184 -10.03 5.09 1.13
C ALA A 184 -10.12 3.61 1.53
N ALA A 185 -10.42 3.30 2.79
CA ALA A 185 -10.53 1.92 3.26
C ALA A 185 -11.76 1.21 2.70
N VAL A 186 -11.59 -0.07 2.39
CA VAL A 186 -12.69 -0.97 1.99
C VAL A 186 -13.81 -0.90 3.02
N LYS A 187 -15.01 -0.58 2.57
CA LYS A 187 -16.18 -0.47 3.46
C LYS A 187 -16.73 -1.85 3.82
N ALA A 188 -17.45 -1.91 4.93
CA ALA A 188 -18.17 -3.13 5.30
C ALA A 188 -19.20 -3.47 4.20
N GLY A 189 -19.09 -4.69 3.64
CA GLY A 189 -19.94 -5.13 2.53
C GLY A 189 -19.29 -5.08 1.15
N ASP A 190 -18.17 -4.38 0.97
CA ASP A 190 -17.44 -4.39 -0.28
C ASP A 190 -16.87 -5.78 -0.56
N ARG A 191 -16.87 -6.15 -1.85
CA ARG A 191 -16.33 -7.44 -2.28
C ARG A 191 -14.85 -7.29 -2.59
N ALA A 192 -14.04 -8.08 -1.91
CA ALA A 192 -12.63 -8.27 -2.24
C ALA A 192 -12.38 -9.74 -2.62
N SER A 193 -11.40 -9.97 -3.46
CA SER A 193 -11.02 -11.34 -3.82
C SER A 193 -10.35 -12.06 -2.65
N PRO A 194 -10.44 -13.40 -2.56
CA PRO A 194 -9.72 -14.15 -1.53
C PRO A 194 -8.22 -13.88 -1.52
N GLN A 195 -7.61 -13.61 -2.68
CA GLN A 195 -6.19 -13.26 -2.79
C GLN A 195 -5.86 -11.92 -2.12
N GLU A 196 -6.67 -10.89 -2.34
CA GLU A 196 -6.51 -9.58 -1.71
C GLU A 196 -6.70 -9.66 -0.19
N LEU A 197 -7.73 -10.40 0.25
CA LEU A 197 -7.99 -10.64 1.67
C LEU A 197 -6.83 -11.38 2.36
N MET A 198 -6.26 -12.38 1.68
CA MET A 198 -5.09 -13.10 2.20
C MET A 198 -3.85 -12.23 2.25
N ALA A 199 -3.57 -11.43 1.22
CA ALA A 199 -2.44 -10.51 1.22
C ALA A 199 -2.53 -9.48 2.37
N LEU A 200 -3.73 -8.99 2.66
CA LEU A 200 -3.98 -8.12 3.81
C LEU A 200 -3.75 -8.85 5.13
N ALA A 201 -4.29 -10.07 5.27
CA ALA A 201 -4.13 -10.89 6.45
C ALA A 201 -2.66 -11.23 6.73
N GLU A 202 -1.88 -11.57 5.70
CA GLU A 202 -0.45 -11.85 5.83
C GLU A 202 0.32 -10.64 6.34
N LYS A 203 0.09 -9.44 5.81
CA LYS A 203 0.75 -8.21 6.26
C LYS A 203 0.49 -7.89 7.73
N ILE A 204 -0.75 -8.07 8.17
CA ILE A 204 -1.13 -7.87 9.58
C ILE A 204 -0.51 -8.93 10.48
N LEU A 205 -0.58 -10.20 10.07
CA LEU A 205 -0.11 -11.32 10.90
C LEU A 205 1.40 -11.50 10.90
N SER A 206 2.11 -10.98 9.88
CA SER A 206 3.58 -10.90 9.86
C SER A 206 4.13 -9.75 10.70
N GLY A 207 3.29 -8.77 11.06
CA GLY A 207 3.70 -7.56 11.76
C GLY A 207 4.27 -6.47 10.83
N GLU A 208 4.20 -6.64 9.50
CA GLU A 208 4.52 -5.58 8.53
C GLU A 208 3.59 -4.38 8.74
N VAL A 209 2.33 -4.65 9.02
CA VAL A 209 1.33 -3.65 9.40
C VAL A 209 0.90 -3.90 10.85
N PRO A 210 0.88 -2.89 11.71
CA PRO A 210 0.44 -3.04 13.10
C PRO A 210 -0.98 -3.64 13.20
N PRO A 211 -1.23 -4.59 14.13
CA PRO A 211 -2.52 -5.28 14.27
C PRO A 211 -3.58 -4.45 15.02
N PHE A 212 -3.50 -3.13 14.90
CA PHE A 212 -4.41 -2.17 15.53
C PHE A 212 -4.83 -1.13 14.50
N CYS A 213 -6.11 -0.78 14.45
CA CYS A 213 -6.54 0.34 13.62
C CYS A 213 -5.89 1.64 14.09
N PRO A 214 -5.86 2.71 13.28
CA PRO A 214 -5.27 3.99 13.69
C PRO A 214 -5.88 4.57 14.98
N HIS A 215 -7.12 4.17 15.33
CA HIS A 215 -7.80 4.53 16.58
C HIS A 215 -7.36 3.68 17.80
N GLY A 216 -6.42 2.74 17.63
CA GLY A 216 -5.90 1.86 18.70
C GLY A 216 -6.76 0.63 19.01
N ARG A 217 -7.81 0.33 18.24
CA ARG A 217 -8.61 -0.89 18.41
C ARG A 217 -7.89 -2.08 17.76
N PRO A 218 -7.78 -3.24 18.42
CA PRO A 218 -7.21 -4.42 17.80
C PRO A 218 -8.07 -4.85 16.60
N CYS A 219 -7.43 -5.10 15.46
CA CYS A 219 -8.11 -5.59 14.26
C CYS A 219 -8.00 -7.11 14.08
N VAL A 220 -7.34 -7.82 15.01
CA VAL A 220 -7.15 -9.27 14.97
C VAL A 220 -7.60 -9.90 16.27
N LEU A 221 -8.45 -10.92 16.18
CA LEU A 221 -8.76 -11.85 17.25
C LEU A 221 -8.15 -13.21 16.90
N LYS A 222 -7.33 -13.75 17.77
CA LYS A 222 -6.75 -15.11 17.65
C LYS A 222 -7.41 -16.05 18.63
N LEU A 223 -7.79 -17.22 18.16
CA LEU A 223 -8.39 -18.30 18.94
C LEU A 223 -7.59 -19.58 18.69
N THR A 224 -7.07 -20.17 19.72
CA THR A 224 -6.42 -21.48 19.61
C THR A 224 -7.47 -22.57 19.54
N ARG A 225 -7.12 -23.69 18.89
CA ARG A 225 -7.97 -24.88 18.84
C ARG A 225 -8.44 -25.34 20.23
N LYS A 226 -7.55 -25.28 21.23
CA LYS A 226 -7.86 -25.65 22.61
C LYS A 226 -8.90 -24.71 23.25
N GLU A 227 -8.91 -23.44 22.90
CA GLU A 227 -9.91 -22.48 23.38
C GLU A 227 -11.25 -22.73 22.74
N LEU A 228 -11.31 -23.09 21.46
CA LEU A 228 -12.54 -23.47 20.77
C LEU A 228 -13.15 -24.76 21.31
N GLU A 229 -12.34 -25.76 21.64
CA GLU A 229 -12.77 -27.06 22.17
C GLU A 229 -13.25 -27.00 23.63
N LYS A 230 -13.02 -25.90 24.34
CA LYS A 230 -13.46 -25.70 25.74
C LYS A 230 -14.83 -25.03 25.87
N GLN A 231 -15.40 -24.55 24.78
CA GLN A 231 -16.72 -23.94 24.70
C GLN A 231 -17.81 -25.02 24.61
#